data_fba5a8e008e51bddd8d29f9b310ea04b
#
_entry.id   fba5a8e008e51bddd8d29f9b310ea04b
#
_cell.length_a   1.000
_cell.length_b   1.000
_cell.length_c   1.000
_cell.angle_alpha   90.00
_cell.angle_beta   90.00
_cell.angle_gamma   90.00
#
_symmetry.space_group_name_H-M   'P 1'
#
loop_
_entity.id
_entity.type
_entity.pdbx_description
1 polymer ?
#
loop_
_entity_poly.entity_id
_entity_poly.type
_entity_poly.pdbx_seq_one_letter_code
_entity_poly.pdbx_strand_id
1 'polypeptide(L)'
;MVAEAAKFAEIESTYDEPSLYGVTDGKAVGTYLEHKFTQYLAANYSYQQGSSASGIDFPGLGLDMKVTSIRQPQSSCPYKSARQKIFGLGYHLLIFVYEKTDDHKGSTGRLNMQHTIFVEKEKTADFQMTKGIRQILLSEGNINDLIAFMQDKNLPVDDIQARAIAEEVLKNPPAQGYLTISNALQWRLQYGRVIQEAGKTKGIHRIR
;
A
#
# COMPACT_ATOMS: atom_id res chain seq x y z
N MET A 1 16.53 1.12 -5.58
CA MET A 1 15.32 1.62 -4.88
C MET A 1 15.30 1.24 -3.40
N VAL A 2 15.26 -0.06 -3.02
CA VAL A 2 15.16 -0.49 -1.60
C VAL A 2 16.28 0.06 -0.72
N ALA A 3 17.55 -0.05 -1.15
CA ALA A 3 18.69 0.49 -0.41
C ALA A 3 18.64 2.03 -0.26
N GLU A 4 18.16 2.72 -1.28
CA GLU A 4 18.00 4.18 -1.24
C GLU A 4 16.85 4.61 -0.32
N ALA A 5 15.77 3.85 -0.28
CA ALA A 5 14.68 4.08 0.67
C ALA A 5 15.13 3.93 2.13
N ALA A 6 16.02 2.96 2.42
CA ALA A 6 16.63 2.81 3.75
C ALA A 6 17.47 4.03 4.14
N LYS A 7 18.41 4.44 3.28
CA LYS A 7 19.27 5.61 3.50
C LYS A 7 18.44 6.89 3.67
N PHE A 8 17.46 7.11 2.79
CA PHE A 8 16.57 8.26 2.88
C PHE A 8 15.80 8.29 4.20
N ALA A 9 15.26 7.14 4.63
CA ALA A 9 14.55 7.02 5.89
C ALA A 9 15.44 7.35 7.12
N GLU A 10 16.73 7.01 7.08
CA GLU A 10 17.70 7.37 8.11
C GLU A 10 17.96 8.87 8.14
N ILE A 11 18.23 9.46 6.98
CA ILE A 11 18.48 10.91 6.85
C ILE A 11 17.26 11.69 7.32
N GLU A 12 16.06 11.33 6.83
CA GLU A 12 14.83 12.05 7.15
C GLU A 12 14.43 11.94 8.62
N SER A 13 14.73 10.81 9.27
CA SER A 13 14.45 10.61 10.70
C SER A 13 15.24 11.55 11.62
N THR A 14 16.32 12.15 11.13
CA THR A 14 17.16 13.09 11.89
C THR A 14 17.01 14.54 11.45
N TYR A 15 16.19 14.79 10.40
CA TYR A 15 16.05 16.11 9.82
C TYR A 15 14.91 16.90 10.49
N ASP A 16 15.22 18.15 10.88
CA ASP A 16 14.27 19.08 11.45
C ASP A 16 13.75 20.04 10.35
N GLU A 17 12.48 19.94 10.04
CA GLU A 17 11.83 20.64 8.94
C GLU A 17 10.92 21.75 9.42
N PRO A 18 11.25 23.03 9.17
CA PRO A 18 10.41 24.15 9.60
C PRO A 18 9.02 24.15 8.97
N SER A 19 8.88 23.71 7.71
CA SER A 19 7.60 23.71 7.00
C SER A 19 6.60 22.69 7.55
N LEU A 20 7.06 21.72 8.35
CA LEU A 20 6.22 20.71 8.99
C LEU A 20 5.77 21.11 10.41
N TYR A 21 6.28 22.22 10.97
CA TYR A 21 5.88 22.64 12.31
C TYR A 21 4.38 22.93 12.37
N GLY A 22 3.69 22.31 13.33
CA GLY A 22 2.25 22.45 13.50
C GLY A 22 1.38 21.80 12.43
N VAL A 23 1.96 21.18 11.40
CA VAL A 23 1.21 20.48 10.34
C VAL A 23 0.63 19.18 10.89
N THR A 24 -0.70 19.05 10.88
CA THR A 24 -1.43 17.85 11.32
C THR A 24 -2.07 17.09 10.16
N ASP A 25 -2.14 17.67 8.98
CA ASP A 25 -2.71 17.05 7.79
C ASP A 25 -1.78 16.00 7.19
N GLY A 26 -2.21 14.74 7.22
CA GLY A 26 -1.45 13.62 6.67
C GLY A 26 -1.20 13.71 5.17
N LYS A 27 -2.07 14.39 4.40
CA LYS A 27 -1.85 14.62 2.96
C LYS A 27 -0.69 15.58 2.72
N ALA A 28 -0.62 16.67 3.50
CA ALA A 28 0.47 17.64 3.40
C ALA A 28 1.82 16.98 3.73
N VAL A 29 1.88 16.19 4.82
CA VAL A 29 3.08 15.42 5.18
C VAL A 29 3.44 14.40 4.10
N GLY A 30 2.44 13.71 3.53
CA GLY A 30 2.65 12.76 2.43
C GLY A 30 3.30 13.43 1.23
N THR A 31 2.71 14.52 0.75
CA THR A 31 3.23 15.28 -0.40
C THR A 31 4.65 15.81 -0.15
N TYR A 32 4.93 16.31 1.05
CA TYR A 32 6.28 16.73 1.42
C TYR A 32 7.29 15.59 1.27
N LEU A 33 7.00 14.43 1.85
CA LEU A 33 7.92 13.30 1.83
C LEU A 33 8.10 12.70 0.42
N GLU A 34 7.02 12.63 -0.35
CA GLU A 34 7.03 12.19 -1.75
C GLU A 34 7.96 13.07 -2.60
N HIS A 35 7.81 14.39 -2.51
CA HIS A 35 8.66 15.32 -3.23
C HIS A 35 10.14 15.21 -2.79
N LYS A 36 10.39 15.14 -1.49
CA LYS A 36 11.74 15.07 -0.95
C LYS A 36 12.46 13.77 -1.35
N PHE A 37 11.76 12.63 -1.31
CA PHE A 37 12.32 11.35 -1.76
C PHE A 37 12.59 11.36 -3.27
N THR A 38 11.69 11.92 -4.06
CA THR A 38 11.86 12.09 -5.50
C THR A 38 13.08 12.96 -5.82
N GLN A 39 13.27 14.08 -5.11
CA GLN A 39 14.44 14.95 -5.25
C GLN A 39 15.73 14.24 -4.84
N TYR A 40 15.70 13.50 -3.71
CA TYR A 40 16.84 12.69 -3.24
C TYR A 40 17.28 11.67 -4.31
N LEU A 41 16.33 10.99 -4.94
CA LEU A 41 16.64 10.05 -6.00
C LEU A 41 17.17 10.75 -7.26
N ALA A 42 16.57 11.86 -7.67
CA ALA A 42 16.95 12.60 -8.87
C ALA A 42 18.37 13.18 -8.79
N ALA A 43 18.88 13.44 -7.57
CA ALA A 43 20.25 13.88 -7.36
C ALA A 43 21.29 12.81 -7.72
N ASN A 44 20.93 11.53 -7.71
CA ASN A 44 21.84 10.42 -7.90
C ASN A 44 21.50 9.51 -9.09
N TYR A 45 20.28 9.59 -9.61
CA TYR A 45 19.75 8.65 -10.62
C TYR A 45 18.93 9.36 -11.68
N SER A 46 19.09 8.94 -12.93
CA SER A 46 18.16 9.29 -14.01
C SER A 46 17.07 8.22 -14.09
N TYR A 47 15.81 8.60 -13.93
CA TYR A 47 14.66 7.70 -14.04
C TYR A 47 13.44 8.43 -14.57
N GLN A 48 12.51 7.68 -15.15
CA GLN A 48 11.23 8.23 -15.59
C GLN A 48 10.34 8.45 -14.37
N GLN A 49 10.05 9.71 -14.10
CA GLN A 49 9.07 10.07 -13.05
C GLN A 49 7.66 9.73 -13.53
N GLY A 50 6.85 9.26 -12.62
CA GLY A 50 5.42 9.10 -12.84
C GLY A 50 4.71 10.44 -12.98
N SER A 51 3.54 10.40 -13.56
CA SER A 51 2.62 11.53 -13.59
C SER A 51 1.31 11.15 -12.90
N SER A 52 0.54 12.14 -12.49
CA SER A 52 -0.81 11.91 -11.94
C SER A 52 -1.71 11.13 -12.92
N ALA A 53 -1.42 11.20 -14.23
CA ALA A 53 -2.13 10.43 -15.25
C ALA A 53 -1.74 8.94 -15.27
N SER A 54 -0.49 8.59 -14.93
CA SER A 54 -0.03 7.19 -14.83
C SER A 54 -0.52 6.51 -13.55
N GLY A 55 -0.81 7.29 -12.50
CA GLY A 55 -1.29 6.78 -11.22
C GLY A 55 -0.28 5.94 -10.44
N ILE A 56 1.01 5.97 -10.84
CA ILE A 56 2.13 5.25 -10.21
C ILE A 56 3.34 6.17 -10.21
N ASP A 57 4.04 6.29 -9.06
CA ASP A 57 5.13 7.24 -8.88
C ASP A 57 6.40 6.85 -9.68
N PHE A 58 6.66 5.57 -9.81
CA PHE A 58 7.84 5.02 -10.50
C PHE A 58 7.42 3.97 -11.54
N PRO A 59 6.87 4.40 -12.70
CA PRO A 59 6.30 3.48 -13.69
C PRO A 59 7.34 2.50 -14.27
N GLY A 60 8.58 2.93 -14.47
CA GLY A 60 9.66 2.07 -14.94
C GLY A 60 10.04 0.93 -13.96
N LEU A 61 9.63 1.04 -12.70
CA LEU A 61 9.83 0.01 -11.67
C LEU A 61 8.53 -0.71 -11.30
N GLY A 62 7.39 -0.31 -11.85
CA GLY A 62 6.08 -0.79 -11.42
C GLY A 62 5.87 -0.59 -9.91
N LEU A 63 6.21 0.59 -9.40
CA LEU A 63 6.23 0.90 -7.96
C LEU A 63 5.51 2.20 -7.66
N ASP A 64 4.66 2.14 -6.64
CA ASP A 64 3.95 3.30 -6.09
C ASP A 64 4.36 3.53 -4.65
N MET A 65 4.53 4.79 -4.25
CA MET A 65 4.93 5.17 -2.90
C MET A 65 3.72 5.55 -2.06
N LYS A 66 3.75 5.17 -0.81
CA LYS A 66 2.73 5.54 0.18
C LYS A 66 3.38 6.03 1.45
N VAL A 67 2.86 7.13 1.99
CA VAL A 67 3.31 7.75 3.23
C VAL A 67 2.16 7.75 4.21
N THR A 68 2.40 7.32 5.44
CA THR A 68 1.36 7.24 6.46
C THR A 68 1.91 7.41 7.87
N SER A 69 1.08 7.95 8.78
CA SER A 69 1.40 8.02 10.20
C SER A 69 1.25 6.66 10.87
N ILE A 70 2.13 6.33 11.82
CA ILE A 70 2.00 5.13 12.66
C ILE A 70 0.73 5.15 13.53
N ARG A 71 0.23 6.34 13.88
CA ARG A 71 -0.98 6.49 14.70
C ARG A 71 -2.24 6.01 13.97
N GLN A 72 -2.27 6.20 12.65
CA GLN A 72 -3.36 5.75 11.79
C GLN A 72 -2.80 5.31 10.44
N PRO A 73 -2.25 4.09 10.35
CA PRO A 73 -1.51 3.62 9.18
C PRO A 73 -2.47 3.25 8.04
N GLN A 74 -2.94 4.27 7.32
CA GLN A 74 -3.87 4.14 6.20
C GLN A 74 -3.66 5.24 5.16
N SER A 75 -4.11 5.00 3.94
CA SER A 75 -4.14 5.99 2.86
C SER A 75 -5.43 5.89 2.04
N SER A 76 -5.60 6.79 1.08
CA SER A 76 -6.61 6.63 0.04
C SER A 76 -6.38 5.32 -0.69
N CYS A 77 -7.48 4.64 -1.05
CA CYS A 77 -7.41 3.36 -1.71
C CYS A 77 -7.11 3.56 -3.21
N PRO A 78 -6.03 2.97 -3.74
CA PRO A 78 -5.68 3.09 -5.15
C PRO A 78 -6.44 2.09 -6.04
N TYR A 79 -7.23 1.20 -5.45
CA TYR A 79 -7.96 0.18 -6.21
C TYR A 79 -9.06 0.82 -7.05
N LYS A 80 -9.06 0.49 -8.34
CA LYS A 80 -10.01 1.01 -9.34
C LYS A 80 -11.15 0.03 -9.63
N SER A 81 -11.02 -1.23 -9.22
CA SER A 81 -12.02 -2.27 -9.46
C SER A 81 -12.06 -3.30 -8.33
N ALA A 82 -13.19 -3.96 -8.19
CA ALA A 82 -13.38 -5.05 -7.27
C ALA A 82 -12.41 -6.22 -7.52
N ARG A 83 -12.08 -6.49 -8.79
CA ARG A 83 -11.10 -7.51 -9.19
C ARG A 83 -9.73 -7.30 -8.53
N GLN A 84 -9.29 -6.06 -8.38
CA GLN A 84 -8.01 -5.75 -7.73
C GLN A 84 -7.99 -6.14 -6.25
N LYS A 85 -9.13 -6.20 -5.55
CA LYS A 85 -9.16 -6.75 -4.18
C LYS A 85 -8.72 -8.22 -4.12
N ILE A 86 -8.92 -8.96 -5.20
CA ILE A 86 -8.59 -10.39 -5.30
C ILE A 86 -7.21 -10.61 -5.89
N PHE A 87 -6.86 -9.91 -6.95
CA PHE A 87 -5.62 -10.13 -7.71
C PHE A 87 -4.51 -9.11 -7.42
N GLY A 88 -4.79 -8.11 -6.58
CA GLY A 88 -3.83 -7.07 -6.21
C GLY A 88 -3.80 -5.90 -7.20
N LEU A 89 -2.94 -4.95 -6.89
CA LEU A 89 -2.78 -3.68 -7.63
C LEU A 89 -2.09 -3.86 -8.99
N GLY A 90 -1.29 -4.92 -9.16
CA GLY A 90 -0.46 -5.14 -10.33
C GLY A 90 0.91 -4.43 -10.29
N TYR A 91 1.19 -3.67 -9.23
CA TYR A 91 2.47 -3.00 -8.98
C TYR A 91 2.88 -3.11 -7.51
N HIS A 92 4.16 -2.85 -7.24
CA HIS A 92 4.74 -2.89 -5.89
C HIS A 92 4.35 -1.65 -5.09
N LEU A 93 4.43 -1.75 -3.76
CA LEU A 93 4.28 -0.59 -2.88
C LEU A 93 5.57 -0.37 -2.07
N LEU A 94 5.99 0.88 -1.97
CA LEU A 94 6.98 1.36 -1.02
C LEU A 94 6.26 2.20 0.03
N ILE A 95 6.26 1.76 1.29
CA ILE A 95 5.48 2.38 2.34
C ILE A 95 6.41 2.97 3.38
N PHE A 96 6.34 4.30 3.58
CA PHE A 96 6.98 5.01 4.68
C PHE A 96 5.97 5.23 5.80
N VAL A 97 6.27 4.70 6.97
CA VAL A 97 5.44 4.85 8.17
C VAL A 97 6.21 5.73 9.15
N TYR A 98 5.70 6.92 9.40
CA TYR A 98 6.35 7.91 10.23
C TYR A 98 5.63 8.14 11.57
N GLU A 99 6.38 8.59 12.56
CA GLU A 99 5.89 9.30 13.73
C GLU A 99 6.37 10.75 13.67
N LYS A 100 5.43 11.70 13.66
CA LYS A 100 5.74 13.13 13.64
C LYS A 100 5.83 13.67 15.05
N THR A 101 6.88 14.44 15.31
CA THR A 101 7.07 15.23 16.54
C THR A 101 7.34 16.69 16.17
N ASP A 102 6.84 17.63 16.96
CA ASP A 102 7.12 19.06 16.81
C ASP A 102 8.07 19.52 17.92
N ASP A 103 9.11 20.25 17.54
CA ASP A 103 9.95 21.03 18.46
C ASP A 103 9.45 22.47 18.52
N HIS A 104 8.82 22.82 19.64
CA HIS A 104 8.30 24.17 19.87
C HIS A 104 9.37 25.24 20.00
N LYS A 105 10.58 24.88 20.44
CA LYS A 105 11.68 25.85 20.57
C LYS A 105 12.31 26.19 19.24
N GLY A 106 12.51 25.16 18.39
CA GLY A 106 13.05 25.31 17.05
C GLY A 106 12.01 25.69 16.01
N SER A 107 10.70 25.60 16.34
CA SER A 107 9.59 25.75 15.38
C SER A 107 9.78 24.83 14.16
N THR A 108 10.11 23.54 14.43
CA THR A 108 10.33 22.52 13.40
C THR A 108 9.49 21.28 13.66
N GLY A 109 9.19 20.54 12.60
CA GLY A 109 8.61 19.19 12.67
C GLY A 109 9.63 18.16 12.24
N ARG A 110 9.67 17.00 12.90
CA ARG A 110 10.52 15.85 12.55
C ARG A 110 9.68 14.64 12.23
N LEU A 111 10.02 13.94 11.14
CA LEU A 111 9.38 12.69 10.75
C LEU A 111 10.33 11.52 11.10
N ASN A 112 10.13 10.91 12.27
CA ASN A 112 10.86 9.70 12.62
C ASN A 112 10.26 8.50 11.87
N MET A 113 10.99 7.92 10.92
CA MET A 113 10.55 6.76 10.14
C MET A 113 10.56 5.51 11.03
N GLN A 114 9.38 5.09 11.47
CA GLN A 114 9.20 3.90 12.31
C GLN A 114 9.34 2.61 11.50
N HIS A 115 8.83 2.63 10.26
CA HIS A 115 8.95 1.51 9.33
C HIS A 115 9.09 2.01 7.90
N THR A 116 9.94 1.36 7.13
CA THR A 116 10.01 1.45 5.68
C THR A 116 9.84 0.05 5.13
N ILE A 117 8.79 -0.17 4.31
CA ILE A 117 8.35 -1.50 3.91
C ILE A 117 8.19 -1.54 2.40
N PHE A 118 8.76 -2.56 1.77
CA PHE A 118 8.50 -2.88 0.37
C PHE A 118 7.55 -4.07 0.29
N VAL A 119 6.44 -3.92 -0.44
CA VAL A 119 5.42 -4.94 -0.65
C VAL A 119 5.44 -5.35 -2.11
N GLU A 120 5.74 -6.61 -2.37
CA GLU A 120 5.69 -7.16 -3.72
C GLU A 120 4.27 -7.14 -4.27
N LYS A 121 4.11 -6.91 -5.58
CA LYS A 121 2.80 -6.75 -6.23
C LYS A 121 1.85 -7.93 -5.98
N GLU A 122 2.38 -9.15 -5.84
CA GLU A 122 1.65 -10.37 -5.53
C GLU A 122 1.05 -10.37 -4.11
N LYS A 123 1.50 -9.46 -3.25
CA LYS A 123 1.04 -9.29 -1.86
C LYS A 123 0.07 -8.13 -1.68
N THR A 124 -0.21 -7.37 -2.73
CA THR A 124 -1.02 -6.16 -2.67
C THR A 124 -2.54 -6.40 -2.74
N ALA A 125 -3.00 -7.64 -2.77
CA ALA A 125 -4.42 -7.98 -2.67
C ALA A 125 -4.97 -7.87 -1.23
N ASP A 126 -6.30 -7.89 -1.09
CA ASP A 126 -6.96 -7.89 0.22
C ASP A 126 -6.76 -9.25 0.94
N PHE A 127 -6.37 -9.17 2.20
CA PHE A 127 -6.08 -10.37 3.00
C PHE A 127 -7.31 -11.25 3.23
N GLN A 128 -8.42 -10.65 3.64
CA GLN A 128 -9.64 -11.39 3.99
C GLN A 128 -10.24 -12.03 2.74
N MET A 129 -10.31 -11.28 1.65
CA MET A 129 -10.84 -11.74 0.39
C MET A 129 -10.02 -12.92 -0.15
N THR A 130 -8.71 -12.76 -0.24
CA THR A 130 -7.84 -13.82 -0.78
C THR A 130 -7.76 -15.04 0.14
N LYS A 131 -7.79 -14.85 1.47
CA LYS A 131 -7.82 -15.96 2.42
C LYS A 131 -9.08 -16.82 2.23
N GLY A 132 -10.26 -16.17 2.17
CA GLY A 132 -11.54 -16.91 2.01
C GLY A 132 -11.62 -17.62 0.67
N ILE A 133 -11.27 -16.96 -0.44
CA ILE A 133 -11.23 -17.56 -1.76
C ILE A 133 -10.31 -18.81 -1.77
N ARG A 134 -9.10 -18.69 -1.21
CA ARG A 134 -8.16 -19.81 -1.15
C ARG A 134 -8.68 -20.97 -0.31
N GLN A 135 -9.41 -20.72 0.78
CA GLN A 135 -10.06 -21.77 1.56
C GLN A 135 -11.14 -22.49 0.76
N ILE A 136 -11.98 -21.77 0.01
CA ILE A 136 -13.00 -22.34 -0.85
C ILE A 136 -12.35 -23.24 -1.91
N LEU A 137 -11.28 -22.78 -2.56
CA LEU A 137 -10.56 -23.57 -3.56
C LEU A 137 -9.92 -24.84 -2.96
N LEU A 138 -9.36 -24.75 -1.75
CA LEU A 138 -8.79 -25.91 -1.03
C LEU A 138 -9.85 -26.95 -0.65
N SER A 139 -11.09 -26.51 -0.48
CA SER A 139 -12.25 -27.38 -0.20
C SER A 139 -12.99 -27.80 -1.48
N GLU A 140 -12.36 -27.69 -2.65
CA GLU A 140 -12.94 -28.02 -3.95
C GLU A 140 -14.25 -27.29 -4.27
N GLY A 141 -14.40 -26.07 -3.72
CA GLY A 141 -15.57 -25.22 -3.95
C GLY A 141 -15.69 -24.79 -5.41
N ASN A 142 -16.93 -24.58 -5.84
CA ASN A 142 -17.31 -24.26 -7.21
C ASN A 142 -17.55 -22.76 -7.43
N ILE A 143 -17.98 -22.38 -8.66
CA ILE A 143 -18.29 -20.99 -9.04
C ILE A 143 -19.34 -20.37 -8.11
N ASN A 144 -20.39 -21.10 -7.74
CA ASN A 144 -21.47 -20.57 -6.92
C ASN A 144 -21.01 -20.30 -5.50
N ASP A 145 -20.12 -21.11 -4.94
CA ASP A 145 -19.49 -20.90 -3.63
C ASP A 145 -18.65 -19.63 -3.62
N LEU A 146 -17.89 -19.38 -4.70
CA LEU A 146 -17.11 -18.15 -4.88
C LEU A 146 -18.00 -16.91 -5.01
N ILE A 147 -19.09 -16.99 -5.78
CA ILE A 147 -20.05 -15.89 -5.94
C ILE A 147 -20.71 -15.58 -4.60
N ALA A 148 -21.22 -16.59 -3.88
CA ALA A 148 -21.83 -16.42 -2.58
C ALA A 148 -20.85 -15.74 -1.59
N PHE A 149 -19.58 -16.20 -1.56
CA PHE A 149 -18.57 -15.59 -0.71
C PHE A 149 -18.29 -14.12 -1.08
N MET A 150 -18.21 -13.78 -2.37
CA MET A 150 -18.01 -12.39 -2.81
C MET A 150 -19.20 -11.51 -2.40
N GLN A 151 -20.45 -12.02 -2.48
CA GLN A 151 -21.65 -11.34 -2.02
C GLN A 151 -21.63 -11.15 -0.49
N ASP A 152 -21.32 -12.18 0.29
CA ASP A 152 -21.19 -12.11 1.76
C ASP A 152 -20.15 -11.07 2.20
N LYS A 153 -19.10 -10.88 1.42
CA LYS A 153 -18.06 -9.87 1.66
C LYS A 153 -18.39 -8.50 1.07
N ASN A 154 -19.59 -8.32 0.55
CA ASN A 154 -20.04 -7.08 -0.09
C ASN A 154 -19.04 -6.57 -1.14
N LEU A 155 -18.52 -7.49 -1.97
CA LEU A 155 -17.70 -7.09 -3.10
C LEU A 155 -18.59 -6.30 -4.08
N PRO A 156 -18.22 -5.05 -4.43
CA PRO A 156 -19.09 -4.20 -5.25
C PRO A 156 -19.00 -4.60 -6.72
N VAL A 157 -19.72 -5.66 -7.07
CA VAL A 157 -19.86 -6.21 -8.42
C VAL A 157 -21.31 -6.62 -8.67
N ASP A 158 -21.74 -6.56 -9.91
CA ASP A 158 -22.98 -7.19 -10.34
C ASP A 158 -22.78 -8.72 -10.56
N ASP A 159 -23.87 -9.43 -10.83
CA ASP A 159 -23.83 -10.90 -10.99
C ASP A 159 -22.99 -11.35 -12.19
N ILE A 160 -22.94 -10.56 -13.26
CA ILE A 160 -22.14 -10.86 -14.45
C ILE A 160 -20.65 -10.72 -14.11
N GLN A 161 -20.29 -9.65 -13.44
CA GLN A 161 -18.91 -9.41 -12.99
C GLN A 161 -18.47 -10.44 -11.94
N ALA A 162 -19.35 -10.78 -10.99
CA ALA A 162 -19.08 -11.80 -9.98
C ALA A 162 -18.75 -13.16 -10.62
N ARG A 163 -19.55 -13.57 -11.61
CA ARG A 163 -19.33 -14.81 -12.36
C ARG A 163 -18.01 -14.77 -13.13
N ALA A 164 -17.73 -13.71 -13.86
CA ALA A 164 -16.47 -13.57 -14.59
C ALA A 164 -15.25 -13.64 -13.68
N ILE A 165 -15.29 -12.99 -12.51
CA ILE A 165 -14.23 -13.06 -11.51
C ILE A 165 -14.11 -14.47 -10.94
N ALA A 166 -15.22 -15.16 -10.64
CA ALA A 166 -15.20 -16.54 -10.12
C ALA A 166 -14.58 -17.51 -11.13
N GLU A 167 -14.90 -17.38 -12.41
CA GLU A 167 -14.31 -18.17 -13.49
C GLU A 167 -12.81 -17.90 -13.64
N GLU A 168 -12.38 -16.62 -13.50
CA GLU A 168 -10.96 -16.26 -13.50
C GLU A 168 -10.23 -16.86 -12.30
N VAL A 169 -10.82 -16.82 -11.10
CA VAL A 169 -10.27 -17.40 -9.87
C VAL A 169 -10.03 -18.90 -9.99
N LEU A 170 -10.96 -19.64 -10.60
CA LEU A 170 -10.78 -21.09 -10.83
C LEU A 170 -9.64 -21.40 -11.81
N LYS A 171 -9.47 -20.56 -12.84
CA LYS A 171 -8.38 -20.71 -13.82
C LYS A 171 -7.03 -20.25 -13.26
N ASN A 172 -7.04 -19.15 -12.51
CA ASN A 172 -5.86 -18.47 -11.99
C ASN A 172 -6.05 -18.16 -10.49
N PRO A 173 -5.83 -19.11 -9.59
CA PRO A 173 -5.97 -18.91 -8.15
C PRO A 173 -5.13 -17.73 -7.66
N PRO A 174 -5.71 -16.79 -6.88
CA PRO A 174 -4.96 -15.64 -6.40
C PRO A 174 -3.93 -16.02 -5.34
N ALA A 175 -2.81 -15.32 -5.32
CA ALA A 175 -1.88 -15.35 -4.21
C ALA A 175 -2.52 -14.77 -2.94
N GLN A 176 -2.03 -15.16 -1.76
CA GLN A 176 -2.45 -14.54 -0.50
C GLN A 176 -2.02 -13.08 -0.48
N GLY A 177 -2.99 -12.18 -0.40
CA GLY A 177 -2.78 -10.75 -0.18
C GLY A 177 -2.60 -10.41 1.29
N TYR A 178 -2.01 -9.24 1.56
CA TYR A 178 -1.71 -8.81 2.94
C TYR A 178 -2.14 -7.36 3.23
N LEU A 179 -2.81 -6.71 2.31
CA LEU A 179 -3.44 -5.42 2.57
C LEU A 179 -4.82 -5.61 3.19
N THR A 180 -5.30 -4.60 3.88
CA THR A 180 -6.68 -4.56 4.39
C THR A 180 -7.39 -3.39 3.73
N ILE A 181 -8.48 -3.67 2.99
CA ILE A 181 -9.25 -2.68 2.26
C ILE A 181 -10.60 -2.54 2.95
N SER A 182 -10.87 -1.39 3.56
CA SER A 182 -12.16 -1.16 4.19
C SER A 182 -13.28 -1.07 3.14
N ASN A 183 -14.47 -1.57 3.50
CA ASN A 183 -15.68 -1.47 2.68
C ASN A 183 -16.56 -0.26 3.06
N ALA A 184 -15.99 0.74 3.74
CA ALA A 184 -16.70 1.97 4.08
C ALA A 184 -17.00 2.81 2.82
N LEU A 185 -17.81 3.86 2.97
CA LEU A 185 -18.19 4.80 1.89
C LEU A 185 -16.99 5.34 1.09
N GLN A 186 -15.82 5.39 1.72
CA GLN A 186 -14.54 5.61 1.05
C GLN A 186 -13.62 4.43 1.33
N TRP A 187 -13.21 3.74 0.30
CA TRP A 187 -12.23 2.68 0.45
C TRP A 187 -10.92 3.24 1.00
N ARG A 188 -10.51 2.69 2.12
CA ARG A 188 -9.23 3.00 2.75
C ARG A 188 -8.31 1.79 2.65
N LEU A 189 -7.07 2.04 2.28
CA LEU A 189 -6.02 1.04 2.32
C LEU A 189 -5.33 1.12 3.68
N GLN A 190 -5.43 0.05 4.46
CA GLN A 190 -4.86 -0.03 5.81
C GLN A 190 -3.60 -0.89 5.82
N TYR A 191 -2.58 -0.42 6.51
CA TYR A 191 -1.24 -1.02 6.50
C TYR A 191 -0.90 -1.81 7.77
N GLY A 192 -1.77 -1.86 8.77
CA GLY A 192 -1.49 -2.51 10.05
C GLY A 192 -0.98 -3.95 9.90
N ARG A 193 -1.59 -4.75 9.03
CA ARG A 193 -1.14 -6.12 8.74
C ARG A 193 0.22 -6.15 8.05
N VAL A 194 0.46 -5.32 7.06
CA VAL A 194 1.76 -5.23 6.36
C VAL A 194 2.87 -4.87 7.33
N ILE A 195 2.63 -3.95 8.27
CA ILE A 195 3.59 -3.57 9.32
C ILE A 195 3.92 -4.78 10.22
N GLN A 196 2.91 -5.58 10.61
CA GLN A 196 3.10 -6.77 11.44
C GLN A 196 3.86 -7.88 10.71
N GLU A 197 3.62 -8.07 9.43
CA GLU A 197 4.17 -9.14 8.60
C GLU A 197 5.51 -8.80 7.94
N ALA A 198 5.90 -7.52 7.94
CA ALA A 198 7.14 -7.06 7.33
C ALA A 198 8.37 -7.76 7.91
N GLY A 199 9.16 -8.37 7.05
CA GLY A 199 10.34 -9.16 7.38
C GLY A 199 10.05 -10.58 7.86
N LYS A 200 8.77 -10.99 8.02
CA LYS A 200 8.35 -12.34 8.42
C LYS A 200 7.76 -13.12 7.26
N THR A 201 7.03 -12.44 6.40
CA THR A 201 6.33 -13.04 5.25
C THR A 201 7.10 -12.76 3.97
N LYS A 202 7.34 -13.80 3.16
CA LYS A 202 7.97 -13.64 1.84
C LYS A 202 7.17 -12.67 0.97
N GLY A 203 7.86 -11.70 0.38
CA GLY A 203 7.28 -10.65 -0.46
C GLY A 203 6.80 -9.41 0.32
N ILE A 204 7.04 -9.36 1.66
CA ILE A 204 6.81 -8.18 2.49
C ILE A 204 8.12 -7.88 3.23
N HIS A 205 8.92 -7.00 2.66
CA HIS A 205 10.28 -6.76 3.11
C HIS A 205 10.31 -5.56 4.06
N ARG A 206 10.81 -5.79 5.28
CA ARG A 206 11.16 -4.69 6.19
C ARG A 206 12.50 -4.12 5.74
N ILE A 207 12.50 -2.87 5.32
CA ILE A 207 13.69 -2.14 4.91
C ILE A 207 14.31 -1.46 6.13
N ARG A 208 13.44 -0.96 7.01
CA ARG A 208 13.79 -0.37 8.30
C ARG A 208 12.69 -0.63 9.32
#